data_2bd7ae68f2f7f0fba8ed5a8f3042bd75
#
_entry.id   2bd7ae68f2f7f0fba8ed5a8f3042bd75
#
_cell.length_a   1.000
_cell.length_b   1.000
_cell.length_c   1.000
_cell.angle_alpha   90.00
_cell.angle_beta   90.00
_cell.angle_gamma   90.00
#
_symmetry.space_group_name_H-M   'P 1'
#
loop_
_entity.id
_entity.type
_entity.pdbx_description
1 polymer ?
#
loop_
_entity_poly.entity_id
_entity_poly.type
_entity_poly.pdbx_seq_one_letter_code
_entity_poly.pdbx_strand_id
1 'polypeptide(L)' 'DEIDDTFKIAKILINDKDEYVQKAVGSWIREAGKRDESRLKEFLNKYAASMPRVTLRYAIEKLDRETKDYYLGLKTL' A
#
# COMPACT_ATOMS: atom_id res chain seq x y z
N ASP A 1 16.39 0.77 -7.86
CA ASP A 1 15.92 -0.45 -8.53
C ASP A 1 14.41 -0.37 -8.78
N GLU A 2 13.83 -1.39 -9.39
CA GLU A 2 12.41 -1.41 -9.72
C GLU A 2 11.51 -1.26 -8.51
N ILE A 3 11.89 -1.86 -7.39
CA ILE A 3 11.10 -1.79 -6.15
C ILE A 3 11.12 -0.37 -5.61
N ASP A 4 12.30 0.25 -5.56
CA ASP A 4 12.42 1.65 -5.14
C ASP A 4 11.60 2.57 -6.02
N ASP A 5 11.67 2.39 -7.33
CA ASP A 5 10.94 3.22 -8.28
C ASP A 5 9.44 3.05 -8.10
N THR A 6 8.97 1.82 -7.87
CA THR A 6 7.55 1.56 -7.63
C THR A 6 7.05 2.32 -6.41
N PHE A 7 7.80 2.27 -5.30
CA PHE A 7 7.38 2.98 -4.09
C PHE A 7 7.46 4.49 -4.24
N LYS A 8 8.41 5.00 -5.01
CA LYS A 8 8.47 6.45 -5.29
C LYS A 8 7.26 6.92 -6.08
N ILE A 9 6.88 6.16 -7.11
CA ILE A 9 5.70 6.50 -7.92
C ILE A 9 4.44 6.37 -7.08
N ALA A 10 4.33 5.31 -6.28
CA ALA A 10 3.19 5.11 -5.41
C ALA A 10 3.03 6.27 -4.43
N LYS A 11 4.13 6.76 -3.87
CA LYS A 11 4.11 7.89 -2.95
C LYS A 11 3.55 9.16 -3.61
N ILE A 12 3.93 9.39 -4.87
CA ILE A 12 3.44 10.55 -5.61
C ILE A 12 1.94 10.47 -5.85
N LEU A 13 1.43 9.27 -6.16
CA LEU A 13 0.03 9.07 -6.56
C LEU A 13 -0.89 8.63 -5.42
N ILE A 14 -0.34 8.48 -4.21
CA ILE A 14 -1.05 7.83 -3.11
C ILE A 14 -2.33 8.55 -2.70
N ASN A 15 -2.40 9.86 -2.91
CA ASN A 15 -3.57 10.66 -2.54
C ASN A 15 -4.44 11.05 -3.74
N ASP A 16 -4.22 10.43 -4.89
CA ASP A 16 -5.04 10.69 -6.06
C ASP A 16 -6.48 10.30 -5.78
N LYS A 17 -7.41 11.12 -6.26
CA LYS A 17 -8.84 10.91 -6.01
C LYS A 17 -9.49 9.97 -7.00
N ASP A 18 -8.83 9.66 -8.10
CA ASP A 18 -9.35 8.76 -9.13
C ASP A 18 -9.30 7.32 -8.64
N GLU A 19 -10.44 6.66 -8.64
CA GLU A 19 -10.55 5.29 -8.14
C GLU A 19 -9.67 4.30 -8.93
N TYR A 20 -9.55 4.49 -10.24
CA TYR A 20 -8.67 3.64 -11.05
C TYR A 20 -7.22 3.79 -10.64
N VAL A 21 -6.81 5.02 -10.37
CA VAL A 21 -5.44 5.30 -9.92
C VAL A 21 -5.22 4.66 -8.55
N GLN A 22 -6.19 4.77 -7.65
CA GLN A 22 -6.11 4.17 -6.32
C GLN A 22 -5.92 2.65 -6.39
N LYS A 23 -6.68 1.98 -7.25
CA LYS A 23 -6.56 0.53 -7.44
C LYS A 23 -5.22 0.16 -8.05
N ALA A 24 -4.79 0.91 -9.05
CA ALA A 24 -3.50 0.67 -9.71
C ALA A 24 -2.35 0.82 -8.74
N VAL A 25 -2.34 1.90 -7.95
CA VAL A 25 -1.30 2.13 -6.96
C VAL A 25 -1.25 1.00 -5.94
N GLY A 26 -2.42 0.60 -5.43
CA GLY A 26 -2.50 -0.53 -4.49
C GLY A 26 -1.94 -1.82 -5.07
N SER A 27 -2.26 -2.10 -6.34
CA SER A 27 -1.76 -3.28 -7.03
C SER A 27 -0.24 -3.23 -7.20
N TRP A 28 0.31 -2.09 -7.55
CA TRP A 28 1.76 -1.91 -7.70
C TRP A 28 2.48 -2.13 -6.38
N ILE A 29 1.94 -1.56 -5.31
CA ILE A 29 2.50 -1.74 -3.97
C ILE A 29 2.46 -3.22 -3.58
N ARG A 30 1.35 -3.90 -3.85
CA ARG A 30 1.20 -5.32 -3.57
C ARG A 30 2.25 -6.16 -4.31
N GLU A 31 2.42 -5.90 -5.61
CA GLU A 31 3.39 -6.66 -6.40
C GLU A 31 4.83 -6.42 -5.95
N ALA A 32 5.16 -5.19 -5.62
CA ALA A 32 6.47 -4.88 -5.05
C ALA A 32 6.66 -5.59 -3.70
N GLY A 33 5.60 -5.65 -2.91
CA GLY A 33 5.64 -6.32 -1.61
C GLY A 33 5.85 -7.82 -1.69
N LYS A 34 5.40 -8.47 -2.78
CA LYS A 34 5.67 -9.89 -2.98
C LYS A 34 7.17 -10.14 -3.17
N ARG A 35 7.86 -9.17 -3.72
CA ARG A 35 9.31 -9.27 -3.96
C ARG A 35 10.12 -8.86 -2.74
N ASP A 36 9.59 -7.96 -1.92
CA ASP A 36 10.27 -7.48 -0.72
C ASP A 36 9.24 -7.02 0.32
N GLU A 37 8.82 -7.97 1.16
CA GLU A 37 7.80 -7.71 2.17
C GLU A 37 8.24 -6.69 3.21
N SER A 38 9.53 -6.65 3.55
CA SER A 38 10.06 -5.67 4.51
C SER A 38 9.85 -4.25 4.01
N ARG A 39 10.12 -4.01 2.72
CA ARG A 39 9.92 -2.71 2.09
C ARG A 39 8.45 -2.32 2.07
N LEU A 40 7.58 -3.29 1.80
CA LEU A 40 6.14 -3.07 1.85
C LEU A 40 5.72 -2.62 3.24
N LYS A 41 6.17 -3.30 4.27
CA LYS A 41 5.80 -2.95 5.65
C LYS A 41 6.33 -1.58 6.05
N GLU A 42 7.54 -1.23 5.66
CA GLU A 42 8.06 0.12 5.89
C GLU A 42 7.17 1.18 5.26
N PHE A 43 6.76 0.96 4.03
CA PHE A 43 5.89 1.89 3.30
C PHE A 43 4.53 2.00 4.00
N LEU A 44 3.94 0.87 4.37
CA LEU A 44 2.65 0.86 5.05
C LEU A 44 2.71 1.52 6.42
N ASN A 45 3.80 1.34 7.16
CA ASN A 45 3.96 1.99 8.45
C ASN A 45 3.91 3.52 8.34
N LYS A 46 4.39 4.05 7.22
CA LYS A 46 4.36 5.51 7.00
C LYS A 46 3.05 6.01 6.43
N TYR A 47 2.40 5.24 5.56
CA TYR A 47 1.31 5.76 4.74
C TYR A 47 -0.04 5.10 4.93
N ALA A 48 -0.13 3.94 5.60
CA ALA A 48 -1.39 3.21 5.70
C ALA A 48 -2.52 4.03 6.30
N ALA A 49 -2.24 4.83 7.31
CA ALA A 49 -3.27 5.62 7.98
C ALA A 49 -3.84 6.74 7.10
N SER A 50 -3.04 7.23 6.16
CA SER A 50 -3.44 8.37 5.32
C SER A 50 -3.85 8.01 3.90
N MET A 51 -3.46 6.82 3.40
CA MET A 51 -3.79 6.46 2.03
C MET A 51 -5.28 6.10 1.88
N PRO A 52 -5.84 6.22 0.67
CA PRO A 52 -7.23 5.82 0.44
C PRO A 52 -7.44 4.36 0.81
N ARG A 53 -8.62 4.04 1.36
CA ARG A 53 -8.92 2.69 1.80
C ARG A 53 -8.83 1.66 0.69
N VAL A 54 -9.25 2.04 -0.52
CA VAL A 54 -9.15 1.15 -1.69
C VAL A 54 -7.69 0.80 -1.96
N THR A 55 -6.80 1.78 -1.94
CA THR A 55 -5.36 1.55 -2.14
C THR A 55 -4.82 0.61 -1.06
N LEU A 56 -5.17 0.86 0.18
CA LEU A 56 -4.70 0.03 1.29
C LEU A 56 -5.17 -1.43 1.15
N ARG A 57 -6.43 -1.63 0.83
CA ARG A 57 -6.97 -2.99 0.68
C ARG A 57 -6.22 -3.77 -0.39
N TYR A 58 -5.95 -3.14 -1.52
CA TYR A 58 -5.20 -3.79 -2.60
C TYR A 58 -3.76 -4.08 -2.18
N ALA A 59 -3.14 -3.11 -1.51
CA ALA A 59 -1.73 -3.23 -1.12
C ALA A 59 -1.49 -4.39 -0.15
N ILE A 60 -2.41 -4.63 0.77
CA ILE A 60 -2.24 -5.64 1.83
C ILE A 60 -2.84 -7.01 1.49
N GLU A 61 -3.43 -7.16 0.31
CA GLU A 61 -4.20 -8.35 -0.06
C GLU A 61 -3.47 -9.68 0.19
N LYS A 62 -2.17 -9.72 -0.02
CA LYS A 62 -1.38 -10.95 0.13
C LYS A 62 -0.74 -11.13 1.50
N LEU A 63 -0.95 -10.20 2.40
CA LEU A 63 -0.42 -10.33 3.76
C LEU A 63 -1.31 -11.26 4.59
N ASP A 64 -0.80 -11.75 5.73
CA ASP A 64 -1.60 -12.58 6.59
C ASP A 64 -2.71 -11.76 7.26
N ARG A 65 -3.71 -12.44 7.81
CA ARG A 65 -4.87 -11.79 8.36
C ARG A 65 -4.55 -10.83 9.49
N GLU A 66 -3.68 -11.25 10.38
CA GLU A 66 -3.31 -10.44 11.53
C GLU A 66 -2.67 -9.13 11.10
N THR A 67 -1.76 -9.18 10.12
CA THR A 67 -1.10 -8.01 9.59
C THR A 67 -2.08 -7.10 8.84
N LYS A 68 -2.99 -7.70 8.06
CA LYS A 68 -4.05 -6.93 7.39
C LYS A 68 -4.88 -6.16 8.39
N ASP A 69 -5.32 -6.82 9.44
CA ASP A 69 -6.17 -6.20 10.47
C ASP A 69 -5.43 -5.06 11.15
N TYR A 70 -4.16 -5.23 11.41
CA TYR A 70 -3.34 -4.18 11.99
C TYR A 70 -3.36 -2.91 11.14
N TYR A 71 -3.07 -3.06 9.83
CA TYR A 71 -3.01 -1.88 8.96
C TYR A 71 -4.38 -1.26 8.69
N LEU A 72 -5.42 -2.08 8.57
CA LEU A 72 -6.78 -1.56 8.42
C LEU A 72 -7.21 -0.79 9.68
N GLY A 73 -6.80 -1.26 10.85
CA GLY A 73 -7.09 -0.59 12.11
C GLY A 73 -6.48 0.79 12.24
N LEU A 74 -5.32 1.03 11.61
CA LEU A 74 -4.69 2.34 11.65
C LEU A 74 -5.55 3.42 11.02
N LYS A 75 -6.39 3.07 10.03
CA LYS A 75 -7.26 4.05 9.38
C LYS A 75 -8.48 4.42 10.21
N THR A 76 -8.85 3.62 11.18
CA THR A 76 -10.02 3.88 12.01
C THR A 76 -9.68 4.64 13.28
N LEU A 77 -8.41 4.82 13.53
CA LEU A 77 -7.94 5.62 14.65
C LEU A 77 -7.91 7.09 14.29
#